data_53dcbd9dddbefeee2123db74896e3cde
#
_entry.id   53dcbd9dddbefeee2123db74896e3cde
#
_cell.length_a   1.000
_cell.length_b   1.000
_cell.length_c   1.000
_cell.angle_alpha   90.00
_cell.angle_beta   90.00
_cell.angle_gamma   90.00
#
_symmetry.space_group_name_H-M   'P 1'
#
loop_
_entity.id
_entity.type
_entity.pdbx_description
1 polymer ?
#
loop_
_entity_poly.entity_id
_entity_poly.type
_entity_poly.pdbx_seq_one_letter_code
_entity_poly.pdbx_strand_id
1 'polypeptide(L)'
;MRIGATTAARFAFEPGWRWSECVKPVAGTESCQARHVGVAHSGRIAVKHEDGTEVEIGPGDAYVIEPGHDAWVVGDERFVGFEFEQRAAEEYAKD
;
A
#
# COMPACT_ATOMS: atom_id res chain seq x y z
N MET A 1 6.99 -9.04 10.66
CA MET A 1 7.35 -10.47 10.80
C MET A 1 8.14 -10.92 9.59
N ARG A 2 9.19 -11.64 9.81
CA ARG A 2 10.04 -12.09 8.71
C ARG A 2 9.88 -13.59 8.47
N ILE A 3 9.67 -13.98 7.22
CA ILE A 3 9.48 -15.37 6.81
C ILE A 3 10.48 -15.65 5.69
N GLY A 4 11.61 -16.32 6.03
CA GLY A 4 12.66 -16.53 5.06
C GLY A 4 13.20 -15.20 4.53
N ALA A 5 13.16 -15.02 3.21
CA ALA A 5 13.59 -13.79 2.56
C ALA A 5 12.46 -12.75 2.46
N THR A 6 11.28 -13.07 2.98
CA THR A 6 10.09 -12.22 2.87
C THR A 6 9.75 -11.63 4.23
N THR A 7 9.41 -10.34 4.25
CA THR A 7 8.90 -9.66 5.44
C THR A 7 7.40 -9.48 5.26
N ALA A 8 6.61 -9.92 6.25
CA ALA A 8 5.17 -9.72 6.28
C ALA A 8 4.86 -8.60 7.27
N ALA A 9 4.02 -7.65 6.87
CA ALA A 9 3.64 -6.51 7.69
C ALA A 9 2.13 -6.33 7.65
N ARG A 10 1.57 -5.93 8.80
CA ARG A 10 0.16 -5.58 8.91
C ARG A 10 0.03 -4.07 8.88
N PHE A 11 -0.83 -3.57 8.00
CA PHE A 11 -1.14 -2.14 7.91
C PHE A 11 -2.58 -1.89 8.31
N ALA A 12 -2.79 -0.81 9.08
CA ALA A 12 -4.12 -0.39 9.48
C ALA A 12 -4.23 1.12 9.31
N PHE A 13 -5.21 1.55 8.51
CA PHE A 13 -5.44 2.97 8.25
C PHE A 13 -6.87 3.32 8.65
N GLU A 14 -7.01 4.37 9.44
CA GLU A 14 -8.31 4.81 9.93
C GLU A 14 -9.13 5.51 8.84
N PRO A 15 -10.45 5.58 8.99
CA PRO A 15 -11.27 6.37 8.08
C PRO A 15 -10.76 7.81 7.98
N GLY A 16 -10.72 8.34 6.77
CA GLY A 16 -10.18 9.67 6.52
C GLY A 16 -8.71 9.70 6.16
N TRP A 17 -7.99 8.60 6.33
CA TRP A 17 -6.59 8.55 5.92
C TRP A 17 -6.45 8.68 4.41
N ARG A 18 -5.49 9.50 4.00
CA ARG A 18 -5.11 9.67 2.59
C ARG A 18 -3.61 9.87 2.53
N TRP A 19 -2.94 9.12 1.66
CA TRP A 19 -1.49 9.20 1.54
C TRP A 19 -1.00 10.62 1.25
N SER A 20 -1.65 11.32 0.31
CA SER A 20 -1.23 12.67 -0.07
C SER A 20 -1.37 13.70 1.04
N GLU A 21 -2.21 13.45 2.04
CA GLU A 21 -2.38 14.36 3.17
C GLU A 21 -1.55 13.95 4.38
N CYS A 22 -1.42 12.64 4.62
CA CYS A 22 -0.82 12.09 5.85
C CYS A 22 0.66 11.73 5.69
N VAL A 23 1.06 11.29 4.52
CA VAL A 23 2.40 10.75 4.27
C VAL A 23 3.24 11.64 3.35
N LYS A 24 2.62 12.19 2.31
CA LYS A 24 3.33 13.03 1.33
C LYS A 24 4.17 14.15 1.95
N PRO A 25 3.68 14.89 2.95
CA PRO A 25 4.48 15.96 3.55
C PRO A 25 5.78 15.46 4.18
N VAL A 26 5.80 14.19 4.62
CA VAL A 26 6.99 13.58 5.23
C VAL A 26 7.84 12.88 4.16
N ALA A 27 7.19 12.22 3.18
CA ALA A 27 7.89 11.49 2.13
C ALA A 27 8.63 12.40 1.15
N GLY A 28 8.11 13.60 0.90
CA GLY A 28 8.74 14.56 -0.01
C GLY A 28 8.59 14.22 -1.48
N THR A 29 7.69 13.31 -1.84
CA THR A 29 7.40 12.95 -3.23
C THR A 29 5.95 13.30 -3.58
N GLU A 30 5.65 13.48 -4.88
CA GLU A 30 4.30 13.82 -5.32
C GLU A 30 3.31 12.67 -5.16
N SER A 31 3.81 11.43 -5.23
CA SER A 31 3.01 10.23 -5.05
C SER A 31 3.83 9.17 -4.35
N CYS A 32 3.16 8.12 -3.86
CA CYS A 32 3.85 7.02 -3.19
C CYS A 32 4.70 6.25 -4.19
N GLN A 33 5.99 6.12 -3.91
CA GLN A 33 6.95 5.45 -4.79
C GLN A 33 7.24 4.03 -4.36
N ALA A 34 6.54 3.52 -3.36
CA ALA A 34 6.69 2.15 -2.90
C ALA A 34 5.81 1.20 -3.71
N ARG A 35 6.32 0.00 -3.97
CA ARG A 35 5.55 -1.07 -4.57
C ARG A 35 4.94 -1.91 -3.44
N HIS A 36 3.64 -2.17 -3.54
CA HIS A 36 2.92 -2.92 -2.52
C HIS A 36 2.39 -4.23 -3.09
N VAL A 37 2.64 -5.32 -2.39
CA VAL A 37 2.08 -6.64 -2.72
C VAL A 37 1.42 -7.17 -1.45
N GLY A 38 0.14 -7.45 -1.50
CA GLY A 38 -0.54 -7.88 -0.31
C GLY A 38 -1.96 -8.38 -0.52
N VAL A 39 -2.67 -8.49 0.60
CA VAL A 39 -4.07 -8.92 0.62
C VAL A 39 -4.84 -8.06 1.62
N ALA A 40 -6.02 -7.61 1.23
CA ALA A 40 -6.89 -6.84 2.11
C ALA A 40 -7.65 -7.79 3.03
N HIS A 41 -7.68 -7.44 4.32
CA HIS A 41 -8.39 -8.22 5.33
C HIS A 41 -9.76 -7.61 5.64
N SER A 42 -9.81 -6.30 5.88
CA SER A 42 -11.06 -5.60 6.19
C SER A 42 -11.01 -4.16 5.73
N GLY A 43 -12.17 -3.55 5.56
CA GLY A 43 -12.28 -2.18 5.06
C GLY A 43 -12.02 -2.11 3.55
N ARG A 44 -11.98 -0.88 3.04
CA ARG A 44 -11.74 -0.63 1.62
C ARG A 44 -10.75 0.51 1.46
N ILE A 45 -9.90 0.39 0.45
CA ILE A 45 -8.95 1.44 0.10
C ILE A 45 -9.03 1.69 -1.41
N ALA A 46 -8.99 2.94 -1.81
CA ALA A 46 -8.91 3.32 -3.21
C ALA A 46 -7.48 3.73 -3.54
N VAL A 47 -7.02 3.37 -4.71
CA VAL A 47 -5.68 3.67 -5.20
C VAL A 47 -5.80 4.34 -6.55
N LYS A 48 -5.16 5.49 -6.71
CA LYS A 48 -5.15 6.22 -7.97
C LYS A 48 -3.71 6.45 -8.41
N HIS A 49 -3.40 6.00 -9.61
CA HIS A 49 -2.08 6.17 -10.21
C HIS A 49 -1.97 7.52 -10.93
N GLU A 50 -0.74 7.95 -11.18
CA GLU A 50 -0.48 9.23 -11.85
C GLU A 50 -1.06 9.30 -13.26
N ASP A 51 -1.26 8.16 -13.92
CA ASP A 51 -1.88 8.09 -15.24
C ASP A 51 -3.41 8.22 -15.20
N GLY A 52 -3.99 8.35 -14.01
CA GLY A 52 -5.43 8.50 -13.83
C GLY A 52 -6.17 7.18 -13.57
N THR A 53 -5.48 6.05 -13.65
CA THR A 53 -6.11 4.75 -13.37
C THR A 53 -6.46 4.65 -11.89
N GLU A 54 -7.69 4.24 -11.60
CA GLU A 54 -8.17 4.12 -10.23
C GLU A 54 -8.73 2.72 -10.00
N VAL A 55 -8.44 2.16 -8.81
CA VAL A 55 -8.93 0.85 -8.42
C VAL A 55 -9.33 0.88 -6.94
N GLU A 56 -10.35 0.12 -6.59
CA GLU A 56 -10.80 -0.03 -5.21
C GLU A 56 -10.52 -1.46 -4.76
N ILE A 57 -9.93 -1.59 -3.57
CA ILE A 57 -9.51 -2.86 -3.00
C ILE A 57 -10.33 -3.10 -1.75
N GLY A 58 -10.98 -4.24 -1.66
CA GLY A 58 -11.83 -4.61 -0.52
C GLY A 58 -11.43 -5.94 0.09
N PRO A 59 -12.18 -6.39 1.14
CA PRO A 59 -11.83 -7.59 1.89
C PRO A 59 -11.68 -8.82 1.00
N GLY A 60 -10.57 -9.53 1.18
CA GLY A 60 -10.25 -10.73 0.41
C GLY A 60 -9.55 -10.49 -0.90
N ASP A 61 -9.40 -9.23 -1.33
CA ASP A 61 -8.68 -8.94 -2.57
C ASP A 61 -7.18 -9.00 -2.35
N ALA A 62 -6.49 -9.73 -3.21
CA ALA A 62 -5.04 -9.65 -3.31
C ALA A 62 -4.70 -8.51 -4.27
N TYR A 63 -3.62 -7.79 -3.98
CA TYR A 63 -3.29 -6.61 -4.78
C TYR A 63 -1.80 -6.49 -5.03
N VAL A 64 -1.47 -5.88 -6.16
CA VAL A 64 -0.13 -5.39 -6.48
C VAL A 64 -0.30 -3.93 -6.87
N ILE A 65 0.35 -3.04 -6.16
CA ILE A 65 0.26 -1.60 -6.41
C ILE A 65 1.65 -1.11 -6.80
N GLU A 66 1.79 -0.67 -8.04
CA GLU A 66 3.06 -0.18 -8.55
C GLU A 66 3.35 1.23 -8.03
N PRO A 67 4.62 1.69 -8.01
CA PRO A 67 4.97 3.06 -7.62
C PRO A 67 4.23 4.10 -8.45
N GLY A 68 4.07 5.30 -7.90
CA GLY A 68 3.42 6.41 -8.60
C GLY A 68 1.93 6.47 -8.34
N HIS A 69 1.52 6.29 -7.08
CA HIS A 69 0.10 6.29 -6.71
C HIS A 69 -0.19 7.13 -5.47
N ASP A 70 -1.46 7.53 -5.34
CA ASP A 70 -2.06 8.01 -4.12
C ASP A 70 -3.05 6.95 -3.63
N ALA A 71 -3.40 6.96 -2.37
CA ALA A 71 -4.34 6.01 -1.79
C ALA A 71 -5.11 6.65 -0.64
N TRP A 72 -6.36 6.23 -0.45
CA TRP A 72 -7.20 6.72 0.65
C TRP A 72 -8.19 5.65 1.09
N VAL A 73 -8.57 5.73 2.37
CA VAL A 73 -9.57 4.83 2.94
C VAL A 73 -10.95 5.25 2.47
N VAL A 74 -11.75 4.30 2.01
CA VAL A 74 -13.10 4.51 1.52
C VAL A 74 -14.09 4.09 2.60
N GLY A 75 -15.04 4.98 2.91
CA GLY A 75 -16.10 4.69 3.88
C GLY A 75 -15.67 4.90 5.32
N ASP A 76 -16.42 4.31 6.23
CA ASP A 76 -16.29 4.56 7.67
C ASP A 76 -15.59 3.43 8.43
N GLU A 77 -15.14 2.41 7.73
CA GLU A 77 -14.46 1.27 8.33
C GLU A 77 -12.95 1.39 8.13
N ARG A 78 -12.19 1.08 9.19
CA ARG A 78 -10.73 1.03 9.10
C ARG A 78 -10.31 0.00 8.07
N PHE A 79 -9.34 0.35 7.24
CA PHE A 79 -8.71 -0.59 6.31
C PHE A 79 -7.60 -1.37 7.04
N VAL A 80 -7.60 -2.68 6.91
CA VAL A 80 -6.53 -3.55 7.41
C VAL A 80 -6.06 -4.42 6.25
N GLY A 81 -4.77 -4.41 6.00
CA GLY A 81 -4.15 -5.22 4.97
C GLY A 81 -2.84 -5.83 5.45
N PHE A 82 -2.45 -6.92 4.80
CA PHE A 82 -1.16 -7.56 5.04
C PHE A 82 -0.34 -7.45 3.77
N GLU A 83 0.89 -6.97 3.90
CA GLU A 83 1.80 -6.78 2.77
C GLU A 83 3.07 -7.58 2.97
N PHE A 84 3.67 -7.94 1.85
CA PHE A 84 4.85 -8.80 1.82
C PHE A 84 5.96 -8.13 1.04
N GLU A 85 7.14 -8.01 1.65
CA GLU A 85 8.34 -7.47 1.00
C GLU A 85 9.35 -8.58 0.77
N GLN A 86 9.94 -8.60 -0.41
CA GLN A 86 11.00 -9.54 -0.74
C GLN A 86 12.35 -8.83 -0.63
N ARG A 87 12.79 -8.63 0.59
CA ARG A 87 14.00 -7.85 0.86
C ARG A 87 15.25 -8.42 0.21
N ALA A 88 15.38 -9.74 0.22
CA ALA A 88 16.56 -10.36 -0.39
C ALA A 88 16.66 -10.03 -1.87
N ALA A 89 15.54 -10.09 -2.59
CA ALA A 89 15.50 -9.75 -4.00
C ALA A 89 15.83 -8.27 -4.22
N GLU A 90 15.34 -7.38 -3.37
CA GLU A 90 15.63 -5.95 -3.46
C GLU A 90 17.09 -5.67 -3.21
N GLU A 91 17.68 -6.30 -2.21
CA GLU A 91 19.09 -6.10 -1.88
C GLU A 91 20.01 -6.58 -3.00
N TYR A 92 19.73 -7.72 -3.57
CA TYR A 92 20.51 -8.25 -4.69
C TYR A 92 20.32 -7.41 -5.96
N ALA A 93 19.15 -6.87 -6.17
CA ALA A 93 18.89 -6.03 -7.33
C ALA A 93 19.66 -4.70 -7.27
N LYS A 94 20.03 -4.23 -6.11
CA LYS A 94 20.80 -3.00 -5.94
C LYS A 94 22.29 -3.18 -6.19
N ASP A 95 22.75 -4.37 -6.07
CA ASP A 95 24.16 -4.71 -6.25
C ASP A 95 24.45 -5.13 -7.68
#